data_21ac75e1addb70eeda3b2b36718ead8a
#
_entry.id   21ac75e1addb70eeda3b2b36718ead8a
#
_cell.length_a   1.000
_cell.length_b   1.000
_cell.length_c   1.000
_cell.angle_alpha   90.00
_cell.angle_beta   90.00
_cell.angle_gamma   90.00
#
_symmetry.space_group_name_H-M   'P 1'
#
loop_
_entity.id
_entity.type
_entity.pdbx_description
1 polymer ?
#
loop_
_entity_poly.entity_id
_entity_poly.type
_entity_poly.pdbx_seq_one_letter_code
_entity_poly.pdbx_strand_id
1 'polypeptide(L)'
;MLGEAFPIPQPEVHMAVRDALLALLTVGPAYGFQLHGGLATRTGGRRSINVGQTYATLERLQKQGLVEPAGTTDDGLPLYGLTSAGATAARSWLEGTDSAGADPWDEALDRVLIARSLPGVDADAVLVAERGRWTRRRDAASDSDERLTVTAAGTSSDEPAPAEGERALVSLVTAAERSRAVAMLGWLDEVSAQERIPFPPRAERPRRGRRPGAASVSAEPSDAIDAVQPADA
;
A
#
# COMPACT_ATOMS: atom_id res chain seq x y z
N MET A 1 -7.94 -34.97 -9.38
CA MET A 1 -8.19 -34.01 -8.30
C MET A 1 -6.98 -33.08 -8.28
N LEU A 2 -7.11 -31.93 -8.91
CA LEU A 2 -6.10 -30.86 -8.87
C LEU A 2 -6.32 -30.08 -7.59
N GLY A 3 -5.33 -30.11 -6.67
CA GLY A 3 -5.39 -29.38 -5.41
C GLY A 3 -5.40 -27.88 -5.68
N GLU A 4 -6.40 -27.19 -5.17
CA GLU A 4 -6.41 -25.73 -5.10
C GLU A 4 -5.23 -25.28 -4.23
N ALA A 5 -4.28 -24.61 -4.87
CA ALA A 5 -3.20 -23.96 -4.16
C ALA A 5 -3.79 -22.79 -3.39
N PHE A 6 -3.87 -22.91 -2.07
CA PHE A 6 -4.18 -21.78 -1.19
C PHE A 6 -3.14 -20.67 -1.42
N PRO A 7 -3.54 -19.43 -1.73
CA PRO A 7 -2.60 -18.34 -1.85
C PRO A 7 -1.95 -18.12 -0.48
N ILE A 8 -0.64 -18.33 -0.41
CA ILE A 8 0.18 -17.99 0.76
C ILE A 8 0.04 -16.48 0.96
N PRO A 9 -0.44 -16.00 2.11
CA PRO A 9 -0.52 -14.57 2.37
C PRO A 9 0.89 -13.99 2.31
N GLN A 10 1.11 -13.06 1.38
CA GLN A 10 2.38 -12.34 1.21
C GLN A 10 2.54 -11.36 2.40
N PRO A 11 3.43 -11.61 3.37
CA PRO A 11 3.58 -10.73 4.55
C PRO A 11 4.06 -9.32 4.16
N GLU A 12 4.78 -9.18 3.07
CA GLU A 12 5.35 -7.93 2.57
C GLU A 12 4.29 -6.89 2.15
N VAL A 13 3.19 -7.35 1.52
CA VAL A 13 2.09 -6.46 1.10
C VAL A 13 1.41 -5.80 2.30
N HIS A 14 1.37 -6.47 3.45
CA HIS A 14 0.70 -5.95 4.64
C HIS A 14 1.46 -4.84 5.35
N MET A 15 2.79 -4.82 5.26
CA MET A 15 3.63 -3.82 5.94
C MET A 15 3.58 -2.48 5.22
N ALA A 16 3.80 -2.45 3.90
CA ALA A 16 3.73 -1.24 3.10
C ALA A 16 2.34 -0.57 3.14
N VAL A 17 1.26 -1.35 3.18
CA VAL A 17 -0.11 -0.84 3.31
C VAL A 17 -0.33 -0.14 4.66
N ARG A 18 0.26 -0.64 5.74
CA ARG A 18 0.16 -0.06 7.08
C ARG A 18 0.61 1.40 7.10
N ASP A 19 1.81 1.66 6.65
CA ASP A 19 2.42 2.98 6.72
C ASP A 19 1.82 3.94 5.68
N ALA A 20 1.41 3.43 4.53
CA ALA A 20 0.63 4.17 3.56
C ALA A 20 -0.72 4.65 4.12
N LEU A 21 -1.44 3.81 4.87
CA LEU A 21 -2.70 4.21 5.54
C LEU A 21 -2.46 5.27 6.63
N LEU A 22 -1.38 5.17 7.40
CA LEU A 22 -0.99 6.20 8.37
C LEU A 22 -0.69 7.53 7.65
N ALA A 23 0.03 7.49 6.53
CA ALA A 23 0.30 8.69 5.74
C ALA A 23 -0.98 9.33 5.20
N LEU A 24 -1.96 8.55 4.75
CA LEU A 24 -3.26 9.07 4.31
C LEU A 24 -4.03 9.77 5.43
N LEU A 25 -3.91 9.30 6.66
CA LEU A 25 -4.57 9.89 7.84
C LEU A 25 -3.93 11.21 8.29
N THR A 26 -2.77 11.61 7.75
CA THR A 26 -2.16 12.92 8.06
C THR A 26 -3.01 14.11 7.56
N VAL A 27 -3.88 13.89 6.58
CA VAL A 27 -4.81 14.91 6.06
C VAL A 27 -5.96 15.19 7.03
N GLY A 28 -6.28 14.22 7.89
CA GLY A 28 -7.37 14.28 8.85
C GLY A 28 -8.09 12.95 9.03
N PRO A 29 -9.06 12.89 9.95
CA PRO A 29 -9.84 11.69 10.20
C PRO A 29 -10.60 11.22 8.96
N ALA A 30 -10.62 9.89 8.74
CA ALA A 30 -11.25 9.27 7.59
C ALA A 30 -11.91 7.94 7.96
N TYR A 31 -12.98 7.55 7.24
CA TYR A 31 -13.59 6.23 7.42
C TYR A 31 -12.91 5.18 6.53
N GLY A 32 -13.00 3.89 6.91
CA GLY A 32 -12.23 2.82 6.31
C GLY A 32 -12.38 2.68 4.79
N PHE A 33 -13.59 2.87 4.24
CA PHE A 33 -13.80 2.79 2.79
C PHE A 33 -13.16 3.99 2.03
N GLN A 34 -13.11 5.17 2.65
CA GLN A 34 -12.39 6.33 2.09
C GLN A 34 -10.89 6.07 2.03
N LEU A 35 -10.32 5.49 3.10
CA LEU A 35 -8.90 5.10 3.14
C LEU A 35 -8.58 4.02 2.10
N HIS A 36 -9.46 3.02 1.97
CA HIS A 36 -9.35 1.98 0.94
C HIS A 36 -9.28 2.57 -0.48
N GLY A 37 -10.26 3.41 -0.84
CA GLY A 37 -10.28 4.07 -2.15
C GLY A 37 -9.14 5.06 -2.33
N GLY A 38 -8.77 5.77 -1.25
CA GLY A 38 -7.66 6.72 -1.23
C GLY A 38 -6.31 6.06 -1.51
N LEU A 39 -6.06 4.89 -0.93
CA LEU A 39 -4.84 4.12 -1.17
C LEU A 39 -4.72 3.71 -2.64
N ALA A 40 -5.74 3.07 -3.19
CA ALA A 40 -5.75 2.63 -4.58
C ALA A 40 -5.53 3.82 -5.55
N THR A 41 -6.28 4.90 -5.35
CA THR A 41 -6.21 6.07 -6.24
C THR A 41 -4.83 6.75 -6.19
N ARG A 42 -4.27 6.95 -4.98
CA ARG A 42 -2.99 7.67 -4.81
C ARG A 42 -1.76 6.85 -5.17
N THR A 43 -1.91 5.54 -5.27
CA THR A 43 -0.85 4.65 -5.78
C THR A 43 -1.05 4.25 -7.24
N GLY A 44 -1.94 4.95 -7.99
CA GLY A 44 -2.22 4.64 -9.40
C GLY A 44 -2.78 3.23 -9.61
N GLY A 45 -3.50 2.66 -8.64
CA GLY A 45 -4.02 1.30 -8.66
C GLY A 45 -3.00 0.22 -8.27
N ARG A 46 -1.75 0.59 -8.02
CA ARG A 46 -0.66 -0.35 -7.67
C ARG A 46 -0.94 -1.09 -6.35
N ARG A 47 -1.50 -0.39 -5.36
CA ARG A 47 -1.95 -0.96 -4.07
C ARG A 47 -3.46 -1.14 -4.06
N SER A 48 -3.90 -2.22 -4.69
CA SER A 48 -5.31 -2.66 -4.64
C SER A 48 -5.42 -3.83 -3.65
N ILE A 49 -5.90 -3.52 -2.45
CA ILE A 49 -6.22 -4.50 -1.41
C ILE A 49 -7.73 -4.62 -1.29
N ASN A 50 -8.24 -5.72 -0.75
CA ASN A 50 -9.67 -5.79 -0.49
C ASN A 50 -10.09 -4.95 0.74
N VAL A 51 -11.36 -4.58 0.79
CA VAL A 51 -11.91 -3.75 1.88
C VAL A 51 -11.69 -4.39 3.25
N GLY A 52 -11.84 -5.71 3.37
CA GLY A 52 -11.61 -6.45 4.61
C GLY A 52 -10.17 -6.32 5.12
N GLN A 53 -9.18 -6.34 4.22
CA GLN A 53 -7.77 -6.12 4.57
C GLN A 53 -7.52 -4.71 5.09
N THR A 54 -8.19 -3.70 4.52
CA THR A 54 -8.11 -2.33 5.04
C THR A 54 -8.60 -2.25 6.48
N TYR A 55 -9.78 -2.81 6.78
CA TYR A 55 -10.31 -2.81 8.14
C TYR A 55 -9.46 -3.63 9.12
N ALA A 56 -8.98 -4.81 8.71
CA ALA A 56 -8.09 -5.62 9.53
C ALA A 56 -6.76 -4.88 9.84
N THR A 57 -6.27 -4.06 8.90
CA THR A 57 -5.08 -3.24 9.14
C THR A 57 -5.38 -2.09 10.08
N LEU A 58 -6.51 -1.39 9.94
CA LEU A 58 -6.94 -0.32 10.85
C LEU A 58 -7.15 -0.84 12.26
N GLU A 59 -7.75 -2.03 12.43
CA GLU A 59 -7.89 -2.68 13.74
C GLU A 59 -6.52 -2.98 14.39
N ARG A 60 -5.56 -3.48 13.61
CA ARG A 60 -4.19 -3.71 14.11
C ARG A 60 -3.50 -2.42 14.50
N LEU A 61 -3.63 -1.36 13.69
CA LEU A 61 -3.10 -0.03 14.00
C LEU A 61 -3.69 0.54 15.29
N GLN A 62 -5.00 0.33 15.52
CA GLN A 62 -5.68 0.75 16.73
C GLN A 62 -5.17 -0.05 17.95
N LYS A 63 -4.99 -1.36 17.84
CA LYS A 63 -4.41 -2.18 18.90
C LYS A 63 -2.95 -1.80 19.22
N GLN A 64 -2.22 -1.28 18.22
CA GLN A 64 -0.86 -0.77 18.39
C GLN A 64 -0.81 0.67 18.93
N GLY A 65 -1.95 1.32 19.14
CA GLY A 65 -2.03 2.70 19.62
C GLY A 65 -1.56 3.75 18.60
N LEU A 66 -1.56 3.43 17.30
CA LEU A 66 -1.18 4.35 16.22
C LEU A 66 -2.38 5.08 15.62
N VAL A 67 -3.55 4.47 15.72
CA VAL A 67 -4.83 5.01 15.25
C VAL A 67 -5.84 4.93 16.39
N GLU A 68 -6.71 5.93 16.47
CA GLU A 68 -7.78 6.01 17.46
C GLU A 68 -9.13 6.34 16.81
N PRO A 69 -10.26 6.07 17.46
CA PRO A 69 -11.55 6.55 17.04
C PRO A 69 -11.59 8.09 17.08
N ALA A 70 -11.99 8.71 15.98
CA ALA A 70 -12.07 10.16 15.83
C ALA A 70 -13.51 10.66 15.57
N GLY A 71 -14.48 9.98 16.17
CA GLY A 71 -15.91 10.28 15.99
C GLY A 71 -16.58 9.45 14.90
N THR A 72 -17.68 9.96 14.42
CA THR A 72 -18.48 9.35 13.35
C THR A 72 -18.85 10.40 12.30
N THR A 73 -19.11 9.96 11.10
CA THR A 73 -19.73 10.79 10.07
C THR A 73 -21.23 11.01 10.36
N ASP A 74 -21.90 11.97 9.71
CA ASP A 74 -23.32 12.27 9.89
C ASP A 74 -24.23 11.04 9.64
N ASP A 75 -23.80 10.10 8.81
CA ASP A 75 -24.47 8.82 8.54
C ASP A 75 -23.96 7.67 9.41
N GLY A 76 -23.22 7.97 10.49
CA GLY A 76 -22.83 7.02 11.54
C GLY A 76 -21.66 6.12 11.18
N LEU A 77 -20.84 6.43 10.17
CA LEU A 77 -19.64 5.65 9.87
C LEU A 77 -18.51 6.02 10.82
N PRO A 78 -17.78 5.05 11.39
CA PRO A 78 -16.67 5.33 12.29
C PRO A 78 -15.52 6.03 11.56
N LEU A 79 -15.02 7.11 12.14
CA LEU A 79 -13.82 7.82 11.69
C LEU A 79 -12.61 7.33 12.48
N TYR A 80 -11.51 7.17 11.78
CA TYR A 80 -10.20 6.84 12.33
C TYR A 80 -9.30 8.07 12.24
N GLY A 81 -8.59 8.38 13.31
CA GLY A 81 -7.61 9.47 13.39
C GLY A 81 -6.25 8.95 13.83
N LEU A 82 -5.20 9.72 13.59
CA LEU A 82 -3.87 9.41 14.10
C LEU A 82 -3.76 9.77 15.57
N THR A 83 -3.12 8.90 16.36
CA THR A 83 -2.54 9.29 17.63
C THR A 83 -1.24 10.08 17.41
N SER A 84 -0.66 10.65 18.45
CA SER A 84 0.67 11.29 18.38
C SER A 84 1.76 10.29 17.92
N ALA A 85 1.68 9.04 18.38
CA ALA A 85 2.57 7.97 17.95
C ALA A 85 2.35 7.61 16.46
N GLY A 86 1.09 7.56 16.01
CA GLY A 86 0.74 7.33 14.61
C GLY A 86 1.22 8.44 13.70
N ALA A 87 1.08 9.71 14.12
CA ALA A 87 1.59 10.86 13.38
C ALA A 87 3.12 10.84 13.25
N THR A 88 3.82 10.43 14.31
CA THR A 88 5.28 10.24 14.29
C THR A 88 5.68 9.11 13.33
N ALA A 89 4.98 7.97 13.36
CA ALA A 89 5.24 6.85 12.47
C ALA A 89 4.99 7.23 11.00
N ALA A 90 3.90 7.92 10.70
CA ALA A 90 3.60 8.41 9.34
C ALA A 90 4.69 9.34 8.81
N ARG A 91 5.15 10.27 9.65
CA ARG A 91 6.23 11.21 9.31
C ARG A 91 7.54 10.47 9.06
N SER A 92 7.94 9.59 9.97
CA SER A 92 9.16 8.78 9.84
C SER A 92 9.17 7.97 8.54
N TRP A 93 8.03 7.38 8.17
CA TRP A 93 7.90 6.67 6.91
C TRP A 93 8.04 7.62 5.70
N LEU A 94 7.37 8.77 5.70
CA LEU A 94 7.51 9.78 4.64
C LEU A 94 8.95 10.32 4.51
N GLU A 95 9.67 10.42 5.62
CA GLU A 95 11.09 10.80 5.66
C GLU A 95 12.04 9.68 5.22
N GLY A 96 11.53 8.46 5.01
CA GLY A 96 12.25 7.37 4.37
C GLY A 96 12.62 6.19 5.26
N THR A 97 12.02 6.05 6.43
CA THR A 97 12.14 4.83 7.20
C THR A 97 11.33 3.74 6.53
N ASP A 98 11.98 2.72 5.99
CA ASP A 98 11.31 1.59 5.38
C ASP A 98 10.64 0.71 6.45
N SER A 99 9.50 0.13 6.12
CA SER A 99 8.84 -0.87 6.96
C SER A 99 9.72 -2.12 7.06
N ALA A 100 9.77 -2.74 8.24
CA ALA A 100 10.59 -3.94 8.44
C ALA A 100 10.16 -5.07 7.48
N GLY A 101 11.10 -5.60 6.70
CA GLY A 101 10.86 -6.66 5.73
C GLY A 101 10.17 -6.22 4.43
N ALA A 102 9.90 -4.94 4.24
CA ALA A 102 9.36 -4.45 2.99
C ALA A 102 10.45 -4.31 1.92
N ASP A 103 10.06 -4.49 0.67
CA ASP A 103 10.94 -4.24 -0.46
C ASP A 103 11.20 -2.73 -0.62
N PRO A 104 12.46 -2.27 -0.59
CA PRO A 104 12.78 -0.84 -0.69
C PRO A 104 12.29 -0.17 -1.97
N TRP A 105 12.20 -0.91 -3.08
CA TRP A 105 11.65 -0.39 -4.33
C TRP A 105 10.17 -0.05 -4.19
N ASP A 106 9.42 -0.96 -3.61
CA ASP A 106 8.00 -0.82 -3.37
C ASP A 106 7.69 0.33 -2.40
N GLU A 107 8.50 0.44 -1.33
CA GLU A 107 8.41 1.52 -0.36
C GLU A 107 8.67 2.89 -1.00
N ALA A 108 9.71 3.01 -1.82
CA ALA A 108 10.05 4.26 -2.50
C ALA A 108 8.93 4.70 -3.45
N LEU A 109 8.40 3.78 -4.26
CA LEU A 109 7.28 4.07 -5.17
C LEU A 109 6.06 4.58 -4.40
N ASP A 110 5.63 3.85 -3.37
CA ASP A 110 4.44 4.21 -2.59
C ASP A 110 4.62 5.54 -1.87
N ARG A 111 5.79 5.76 -1.26
CA ARG A 111 6.12 6.98 -0.52
C ARG A 111 6.07 8.20 -1.43
N VAL A 112 6.71 8.14 -2.58
CA VAL A 112 6.74 9.25 -3.55
C VAL A 112 5.36 9.53 -4.10
N LEU A 113 4.62 8.51 -4.55
CA LEU A 113 3.27 8.68 -5.10
C LEU A 113 2.30 9.27 -4.07
N ILE A 114 2.35 8.77 -2.85
CA ILE A 114 1.51 9.28 -1.75
C ILE A 114 1.92 10.71 -1.38
N ALA A 115 3.21 11.00 -1.19
CA ALA A 115 3.67 12.33 -0.85
C ALA A 115 3.26 13.39 -1.89
N ARG A 116 3.38 13.07 -3.18
CA ARG A 116 2.96 13.98 -4.26
C ARG A 116 1.47 14.24 -4.32
N SER A 117 0.67 13.38 -3.72
CA SER A 117 -0.80 13.48 -3.71
C SER A 117 -1.37 14.05 -2.41
N LEU A 118 -0.57 14.18 -1.34
CA LEU A 118 -1.03 14.66 -0.05
C LEU A 118 -0.86 16.19 0.08
N PRO A 119 -1.89 16.94 0.50
CA PRO A 119 -1.72 18.33 0.86
C PRO A 119 -0.83 18.47 2.11
N GLY A 120 -0.01 19.51 2.18
CA GLY A 120 0.81 19.81 3.34
C GLY A 120 2.06 18.92 3.52
N VAL A 121 2.29 17.93 2.64
CA VAL A 121 3.54 17.17 2.60
C VAL A 121 4.50 17.84 1.63
N ASP A 122 5.75 18.02 2.06
CA ASP A 122 6.83 18.48 1.18
C ASP A 122 7.29 17.29 0.31
N ALA A 123 6.64 17.14 -0.84
CA ALA A 123 6.94 16.07 -1.78
C ALA A 123 8.34 16.21 -2.39
N ASP A 124 8.86 17.41 -2.52
CA ASP A 124 10.20 17.65 -3.08
C ASP A 124 11.27 17.21 -2.08
N ALA A 125 11.07 17.45 -0.79
CA ALA A 125 11.95 16.91 0.24
C ALA A 125 11.95 15.36 0.24
N VAL A 126 10.80 14.73 0.04
CA VAL A 126 10.70 13.26 -0.11
C VAL A 126 11.47 12.77 -1.33
N LEU A 127 11.32 13.44 -2.48
CA LEU A 127 12.06 13.10 -3.70
C LEU A 127 13.58 13.21 -3.51
N VAL A 128 14.05 14.30 -2.89
CA VAL A 128 15.49 14.50 -2.59
C VAL A 128 16.00 13.40 -1.66
N ALA A 129 15.26 13.05 -0.63
CA ALA A 129 15.62 12.00 0.31
C ALA A 129 15.70 10.62 -0.37
N GLU A 130 14.70 10.27 -1.21
CA GLU A 130 14.73 9.02 -1.98
C GLU A 130 15.89 8.97 -2.96
N ARG A 131 16.12 10.05 -3.71
CA ARG A 131 17.27 10.15 -4.60
C ARG A 131 18.59 9.88 -3.85
N GLY A 132 18.78 10.48 -2.69
CA GLY A 132 19.95 10.25 -1.86
C GLY A 132 20.09 8.79 -1.40
N ARG A 133 18.98 8.13 -1.03
CA ARG A 133 18.97 6.71 -0.65
C ARG A 133 19.35 5.80 -1.81
N TRP A 134 18.78 6.01 -2.98
CA TRP A 134 19.03 5.18 -4.16
C TRP A 134 20.41 5.44 -4.78
N THR A 135 20.93 6.66 -4.68
CA THR A 135 22.33 6.97 -5.03
C THR A 135 23.27 6.14 -4.16
N ARG A 136 23.10 6.15 -2.82
CA ARG A 136 23.94 5.33 -1.93
C ARG A 136 23.83 3.83 -2.22
N ARG A 137 22.65 3.31 -2.57
CA ARG A 137 22.48 1.89 -2.96
C ARG A 137 23.25 1.57 -4.24
N ARG A 138 23.15 2.44 -5.26
CA ARG A 138 23.91 2.30 -6.50
C ARG A 138 25.42 2.27 -6.24
N ASP A 139 25.90 3.22 -5.45
CA ASP A 139 27.32 3.39 -5.18
C ASP A 139 27.86 2.20 -4.35
N ALA A 140 27.12 1.75 -3.34
CA ALA A 140 27.48 0.56 -2.55
C ALA A 140 27.54 -0.71 -3.40
N ALA A 141 26.65 -0.87 -4.38
CA ALA A 141 26.71 -1.97 -5.34
C ALA A 141 27.96 -1.86 -6.25
N SER A 142 28.31 -0.65 -6.71
CA SER A 142 29.51 -0.43 -7.52
C SER A 142 30.80 -0.72 -6.73
N ASP A 143 30.90 -0.25 -5.49
CA ASP A 143 32.03 -0.52 -4.60
C ASP A 143 32.22 -2.02 -4.30
N SER A 144 31.11 -2.76 -4.21
CA SER A 144 31.13 -4.20 -3.98
C SER A 144 31.68 -4.96 -5.21
N ASP A 145 31.31 -4.54 -6.41
CA ASP A 145 31.81 -5.10 -7.67
C ASP A 145 33.32 -4.85 -7.82
N GLU A 146 33.79 -3.63 -7.50
CA GLU A 146 35.19 -3.26 -7.54
C GLU A 146 36.03 -4.07 -6.53
N ARG A 147 35.54 -4.27 -5.30
CA ARG A 147 36.23 -5.12 -4.31
C ARG A 147 36.35 -6.57 -4.78
N LEU A 148 35.31 -7.13 -5.42
CA LEU A 148 35.39 -8.48 -5.98
C LEU A 148 36.45 -8.61 -7.06
N THR A 149 36.60 -7.60 -7.91
CA THR A 149 37.63 -7.58 -8.97
C THR A 149 39.04 -7.42 -8.41
N VAL A 150 39.23 -6.57 -7.40
CA VAL A 150 40.52 -6.35 -6.73
C VAL A 150 40.96 -7.59 -5.95
N THR A 151 40.05 -8.26 -5.24
CA THR A 151 40.36 -9.49 -4.49
C THR A 151 40.78 -10.64 -5.42
N ALA A 152 40.25 -10.65 -6.66
CA ALA A 152 40.65 -11.62 -7.69
C ALA A 152 42.09 -11.40 -8.20
N ALA A 153 42.60 -10.18 -8.08
CA ALA A 153 43.92 -9.78 -8.61
C ALA A 153 45.11 -9.92 -7.64
N GLY A 154 44.87 -10.10 -6.34
CA GLY A 154 45.96 -10.23 -5.39
C GLY A 154 45.53 -10.34 -3.93
N THR A 155 45.64 -11.52 -3.33
CA THR A 155 45.65 -11.63 -1.86
C THR A 155 46.54 -12.74 -1.36
N SER A 156 47.54 -12.33 -0.59
CA SER A 156 48.13 -13.08 0.50
C SER A 156 47.31 -12.91 1.78
N SER A 157 46.11 -13.46 1.86
CA SER A 157 45.36 -13.57 3.12
C SER A 157 45.11 -15.05 3.39
N ASP A 158 45.30 -15.44 4.66
CA ASP A 158 45.23 -16.82 5.16
C ASP A 158 43.78 -17.37 5.19
N GLU A 159 42.80 -16.62 4.66
CA GLU A 159 41.43 -17.01 4.55
C GLU A 159 41.14 -17.61 3.16
N PRO A 160 40.49 -18.77 3.08
CA PRO A 160 40.21 -19.40 1.80
C PRO A 160 39.36 -18.49 0.92
N ALA A 161 39.91 -18.10 -0.24
CA ALA A 161 39.15 -17.27 -1.18
C ALA A 161 37.89 -17.99 -1.62
N PRO A 162 36.74 -17.26 -1.73
CA PRO A 162 35.50 -17.86 -2.18
C PRO A 162 35.65 -18.51 -3.57
N ALA A 163 34.96 -19.60 -3.82
CA ALA A 163 35.02 -20.34 -5.07
C ALA A 163 34.66 -19.42 -6.26
N GLU A 164 35.22 -19.68 -7.44
CA GLU A 164 35.00 -18.85 -8.63
C GLU A 164 33.50 -18.74 -8.96
N GLY A 165 32.73 -19.83 -8.82
CA GLY A 165 31.28 -19.83 -9.02
C GLY A 165 30.54 -18.94 -8.01
N GLU A 166 30.98 -18.90 -6.77
CA GLU A 166 30.41 -18.05 -5.73
C GLU A 166 30.65 -16.56 -6.00
N ARG A 167 31.86 -16.19 -6.42
CA ARG A 167 32.17 -14.83 -6.85
C ARG A 167 31.33 -14.40 -8.06
N ALA A 168 31.15 -15.29 -9.04
CA ALA A 168 30.31 -15.00 -10.20
C ALA A 168 28.84 -14.73 -9.80
N LEU A 169 28.28 -15.50 -8.86
CA LEU A 169 26.93 -15.26 -8.35
C LEU A 169 26.81 -13.94 -7.60
N VAL A 170 27.79 -13.60 -6.76
CA VAL A 170 27.81 -12.30 -6.05
C VAL A 170 27.89 -11.14 -7.05
N SER A 171 28.71 -11.24 -8.10
CA SER A 171 28.79 -10.20 -9.14
C SER A 171 27.47 -10.04 -9.88
N LEU A 172 26.75 -11.13 -10.19
CA LEU A 172 25.42 -11.06 -10.81
C LEU A 172 24.39 -10.38 -9.91
N VAL A 173 24.38 -10.69 -8.61
CA VAL A 173 23.50 -10.05 -7.64
C VAL A 173 23.80 -8.55 -7.55
N THR A 174 25.08 -8.19 -7.44
CA THR A 174 25.53 -6.79 -7.39
C THR A 174 25.13 -6.01 -8.65
N ALA A 175 25.27 -6.64 -9.83
CA ALA A 175 24.83 -6.04 -11.09
C ALA A 175 23.29 -5.81 -11.12
N ALA A 176 22.53 -6.75 -10.59
CA ALA A 176 21.06 -6.61 -10.49
C ALA A 176 20.67 -5.46 -9.55
N GLU A 177 21.30 -5.36 -8.37
CA GLU A 177 21.04 -4.27 -7.41
C GLU A 177 21.41 -2.89 -7.99
N ARG A 178 22.54 -2.80 -8.68
CA ARG A 178 22.96 -1.58 -9.39
C ARG A 178 21.95 -1.18 -10.47
N SER A 179 21.50 -2.12 -11.28
CA SER A 179 20.51 -1.87 -12.35
C SER A 179 19.19 -1.38 -11.78
N ARG A 180 18.76 -1.98 -10.68
CA ARG A 180 17.56 -1.58 -9.95
C ARG A 180 17.68 -0.14 -9.40
N ALA A 181 18.81 0.20 -8.82
CA ALA A 181 19.06 1.55 -8.32
C ALA A 181 19.08 2.59 -9.45
N VAL A 182 19.71 2.29 -10.58
CA VAL A 182 19.71 3.17 -11.77
C VAL A 182 18.31 3.38 -12.31
N ALA A 183 17.50 2.34 -12.39
CA ALA A 183 16.10 2.44 -12.85
C ALA A 183 15.27 3.33 -11.90
N MET A 184 15.43 3.20 -10.59
CA MET A 184 14.73 4.06 -9.63
C MET A 184 15.16 5.53 -9.77
N LEU A 185 16.46 5.79 -9.90
CA LEU A 185 16.95 7.15 -10.09
C LEU A 185 16.38 7.78 -11.36
N GLY A 186 16.33 7.04 -12.48
CA GLY A 186 15.68 7.49 -13.70
C GLY A 186 14.21 7.83 -13.52
N TRP A 187 13.45 6.97 -12.82
CA TRP A 187 12.06 7.23 -12.49
C TRP A 187 11.88 8.47 -11.60
N LEU A 188 12.75 8.68 -10.61
CA LEU A 188 12.72 9.87 -9.76
C LEU A 188 13.02 11.15 -10.57
N ASP A 189 13.85 11.07 -11.62
CA ASP A 189 14.08 12.18 -12.54
C ASP A 189 12.80 12.51 -13.33
N GLU A 190 12.12 11.50 -13.87
CA GLU A 190 10.84 11.67 -14.57
C GLU A 190 9.77 12.28 -13.66
N VAL A 191 9.64 11.78 -12.43
CA VAL A 191 8.69 12.31 -11.44
C VAL A 191 9.02 13.76 -11.09
N SER A 192 10.29 14.12 -10.95
CA SER A 192 10.71 15.48 -10.63
C SER A 192 10.40 16.49 -11.74
N ALA A 193 10.38 16.02 -12.99
CA ALA A 193 10.04 16.85 -14.16
C ALA A 193 8.52 17.09 -14.33
N GLN A 194 7.69 16.32 -13.60
CA GLN A 194 6.24 16.46 -13.69
C GLN A 194 5.70 17.47 -12.67
N GLU A 195 4.69 18.23 -13.08
CA GLU A 195 3.95 19.07 -12.15
C GLU A 195 3.26 18.26 -11.06
N ARG A 196 3.03 18.90 -9.90
CA ARG A 196 2.33 18.26 -8.79
C ARG A 196 0.91 17.92 -9.20
N ILE A 197 0.51 16.67 -8.98
CA ILE A 197 -0.84 16.20 -9.32
C ILE A 197 -1.82 16.74 -8.27
N PRO A 198 -2.80 17.60 -8.67
CA PRO A 198 -3.80 18.07 -7.73
C PRO A 198 -4.74 16.92 -7.34
N PHE A 199 -4.84 16.64 -6.05
CA PHE A 199 -5.82 15.72 -5.48
C PHE A 199 -6.85 16.52 -4.68
N PRO A 200 -7.93 17.01 -5.32
CA PRO A 200 -8.99 17.69 -4.58
C PRO A 200 -9.63 16.70 -3.59
N PRO A 201 -10.07 17.17 -2.43
CA PRO A 201 -10.89 16.37 -1.52
C PRO A 201 -12.09 15.84 -2.30
N ARG A 202 -12.41 14.55 -2.12
CA ARG A 202 -13.56 13.96 -2.78
C ARG A 202 -14.83 14.64 -2.27
N ALA A 203 -15.46 15.48 -3.10
CA ALA A 203 -16.65 16.25 -2.74
C ALA A 203 -17.90 15.37 -2.56
N GLU A 204 -17.95 14.21 -3.19
CA GLU A 204 -19.10 13.30 -3.13
C GLU A 204 -18.72 11.96 -2.51
N ARG A 205 -19.53 11.52 -1.55
CA ARG A 205 -19.50 10.17 -1.01
C ARG A 205 -20.01 9.18 -2.04
N PRO A 206 -19.41 7.98 -2.16
CA PRO A 206 -20.06 6.89 -2.87
C PRO A 206 -21.42 6.62 -2.19
N ARG A 207 -22.52 6.67 -2.97
CA ARG A 207 -23.82 6.29 -2.46
C ARG A 207 -23.73 4.87 -1.91
N ARG A 208 -24.27 4.65 -0.69
CA ARG A 208 -24.42 3.30 -0.14
C ARG A 208 -25.07 2.40 -1.19
N GLY A 209 -24.44 1.29 -1.52
CA GLY A 209 -25.05 0.26 -2.32
C GLY A 209 -26.41 -0.08 -1.72
N ARG A 210 -27.46 -0.09 -2.55
CA ARG A 210 -28.83 -0.42 -2.14
C ARG A 210 -28.78 -1.74 -1.37
N ARG A 211 -29.21 -1.72 -0.10
CA ARG A 211 -29.47 -2.95 0.67
C ARG A 211 -30.34 -3.83 -0.21
N PRO A 212 -30.05 -5.13 -0.42
CA PRO A 212 -30.97 -6.01 -1.10
C PRO A 212 -32.30 -5.88 -0.38
N GLY A 213 -33.31 -5.37 -1.08
CA GLY A 213 -34.64 -5.22 -0.50
C GLY A 213 -35.09 -6.59 -0.02
N ALA A 214 -35.63 -6.67 1.19
CA ALA A 214 -36.38 -7.83 1.62
C ALA A 214 -37.37 -8.16 0.48
N ALA A 215 -37.31 -9.39 -0.04
CA ALA A 215 -38.21 -9.85 -1.04
C ALA A 215 -39.63 -9.57 -0.52
N SER A 216 -40.37 -8.71 -1.23
CA SER A 216 -41.79 -8.53 -0.99
C SER A 216 -42.46 -9.89 -1.24
N VAL A 217 -42.92 -10.53 -0.17
CA VAL A 217 -43.78 -11.68 -0.26
C VAL A 217 -45.05 -11.17 -0.93
N SER A 218 -45.21 -11.47 -2.22
CA SER A 218 -46.45 -11.25 -2.95
C SER A 218 -47.50 -12.14 -2.28
N ALA A 219 -48.45 -11.52 -1.60
CA ALA A 219 -49.65 -12.18 -1.16
C ALA A 219 -50.42 -12.62 -2.42
N GLU A 220 -50.58 -13.90 -2.61
CA GLU A 220 -51.52 -14.44 -3.60
C GLU A 220 -52.93 -13.98 -3.27
N PRO A 221 -53.73 -13.57 -4.27
CA PRO A 221 -55.13 -13.31 -4.04
C PRO A 221 -55.87 -14.65 -3.79
N SER A 222 -56.54 -14.75 -2.65
CA SER A 222 -57.45 -15.83 -2.29
C SER A 222 -58.55 -15.91 -3.32
N ASP A 223 -58.64 -17.01 -4.05
CA ASP A 223 -59.77 -17.35 -4.92
C ASP A 223 -61.05 -17.44 -4.09
N ALA A 224 -62.00 -16.55 -4.39
CA ALA A 224 -63.35 -16.61 -3.91
C ALA A 224 -64.09 -17.79 -4.61
N ILE A 225 -64.40 -18.76 -3.83
CA ILE A 225 -65.25 -19.88 -4.25
C ILE A 225 -66.70 -19.33 -4.45
N ASP A 226 -67.12 -19.31 -5.70
CA ASP A 226 -68.43 -18.95 -6.12
C ASP A 226 -69.45 -20.06 -5.73
N ALA A 227 -70.45 -19.70 -4.96
CA ALA A 227 -71.47 -20.62 -4.47
C ALA A 227 -72.50 -20.81 -5.57
N VAL A 228 -72.60 -22.00 -6.12
CA VAL A 228 -73.73 -22.44 -7.00
C VAL A 228 -74.91 -22.74 -6.14
N GLN A 229 -76.00 -21.96 -6.35
CA GLN A 229 -77.34 -22.29 -5.88
C GLN A 229 -77.97 -23.37 -6.78
N PRO A 230 -78.66 -24.36 -6.25
CA PRO A 230 -79.50 -25.22 -7.03
C PRO A 230 -80.89 -24.58 -7.25
N ALA A 231 -81.32 -24.55 -8.50
CA ALA A 231 -82.69 -24.19 -8.87
C ALA A 231 -83.64 -25.35 -8.66
N ASP A 232 -84.78 -25.01 -8.14
CA ASP A 232 -85.94 -25.86 -7.99
C ASP A 232 -86.58 -26.36 -9.29
N ALA A 233 -87.03 -27.61 -9.31
CA ALA A 233 -88.39 -28.04 -9.73
C ALA A 233 -88.55 -29.51 -9.45
#